data_465f03baa573c3422afe8a6bb6af8578
#
_entry.id   465f03baa573c3422afe8a6bb6af8578
#
_cell.length_a   1.000
_cell.length_b   1.000
_cell.length_c   1.000
_cell.angle_alpha   90.00
_cell.angle_beta   90.00
_cell.angle_gamma   90.00
#
_symmetry.space_group_name_H-M   'P 1'
#
loop_
_entity.id
_entity.type
_entity.pdbx_description
1 polymer ?
#
loop_
_entity_poly.entity_id
_entity_poly.type
_entity_poly.pdbx_seq_one_letter_code
_entity_poly.pdbx_strand_id
1 'polypeptide(L)'
;IRPFGINTLNYKSEITFDEPEVVYANRFISNIGLQRNEYLIGVHAGAGKISNRWSLIKYKTLIEKLNKEYSAKFYLTGSKADKDEVSFIAHQLDFTIGLFINQEIPRVAALIAQSDLFISNDTGIMHVAGTTDTPQVSVFGPTNPFYWAPIGSNKLFIRKSDLIDDIAVDDVFVLCKQLLLSAKRSSVSA
;
A
#
# COMPACT_ATOMS: atom_id res chain seq x y z
N ILE A 1 26.47 -10.70 -4.05
CA ILE A 1 27.21 -10.13 -2.89
C ILE A 1 28.32 -11.09 -2.41
N ARG A 2 28.13 -12.41 -2.54
CA ARG A 2 29.16 -13.40 -2.20
C ARG A 2 30.54 -13.16 -2.85
N PRO A 3 30.64 -12.69 -4.13
CA PRO A 3 31.95 -12.33 -4.72
C PRO A 3 32.73 -11.25 -3.98
N PHE A 4 32.04 -10.45 -3.13
CA PHE A 4 32.65 -9.40 -2.31
C PHE A 4 32.89 -9.83 -0.85
N GLY A 5 32.80 -11.14 -0.55
CA GLY A 5 32.99 -11.67 0.80
C GLY A 5 31.84 -11.39 1.78
N ILE A 6 30.73 -10.88 1.30
CA ILE A 6 29.55 -10.59 2.12
C ILE A 6 28.66 -11.83 2.18
N ASN A 7 28.64 -12.49 3.33
CA ASN A 7 27.77 -13.61 3.65
C ASN A 7 26.69 -13.13 4.64
N THR A 8 25.49 -12.88 4.14
CA THR A 8 24.33 -12.59 4.97
C THR A 8 23.15 -13.46 4.55
N LEU A 9 22.35 -13.88 5.51
CA LEU A 9 21.04 -14.50 5.30
C LEU A 9 19.90 -13.47 5.48
N ASN A 10 20.24 -12.28 5.99
CA ASN A 10 19.29 -11.19 6.15
C ASN A 10 19.37 -10.24 4.93
N TYR A 11 18.33 -10.27 4.12
CA TYR A 11 18.14 -9.40 2.95
C TYR A 11 17.00 -8.38 3.17
N LYS A 12 16.55 -8.21 4.41
CA LYS A 12 15.49 -7.25 4.74
C LYS A 12 16.01 -5.83 4.53
N SER A 13 15.34 -5.08 3.67
CA SER A 13 15.51 -3.64 3.58
C SER A 13 14.79 -2.99 4.76
N GLU A 14 15.40 -1.98 5.36
CA GLU A 14 14.83 -1.28 6.51
C GLU A 14 14.79 0.22 6.23
N ILE A 15 13.78 0.88 6.75
CA ILE A 15 13.67 2.33 6.84
C ILE A 15 13.51 2.69 8.31
N THR A 16 14.27 3.68 8.77
CA THR A 16 14.14 4.19 10.13
C THR A 16 13.19 5.39 10.16
N PHE A 17 12.36 5.41 11.16
CA PHE A 17 11.55 6.57 11.53
C PHE A 17 11.45 6.60 13.05
N ASP A 18 11.46 7.80 13.62
CA ASP A 18 11.54 8.02 15.04
C ASP A 18 10.14 8.33 15.65
N GLU A 19 10.10 8.56 16.95
CA GLU A 19 8.85 8.84 17.67
C GLU A 19 8.04 10.02 17.09
N PRO A 20 8.64 11.15 16.64
CA PRO A 20 7.89 12.24 16.02
C PRO A 20 7.07 11.82 14.79
N GLU A 21 7.61 10.94 13.94
CA GLU A 21 6.90 10.42 12.76
C GLU A 21 5.74 9.52 13.16
N VAL A 22 5.95 8.68 14.19
CA VAL A 22 4.89 7.83 14.76
C VAL A 22 3.77 8.68 15.36
N VAL A 23 4.10 9.70 16.14
CA VAL A 23 3.11 10.64 16.71
C VAL A 23 2.34 11.36 15.60
N TYR A 24 3.02 11.78 14.53
CA TYR A 24 2.38 12.42 13.39
C TYR A 24 1.40 11.48 12.68
N ALA A 25 1.80 10.24 12.44
CA ALA A 25 0.95 9.21 11.85
C ALA A 25 -0.27 8.91 12.75
N ASN A 26 -0.07 8.77 14.07
CA ASN A 26 -1.16 8.54 15.04
C ASN A 26 -2.18 9.68 15.04
N ARG A 27 -1.73 10.93 14.95
CA ARG A 27 -2.62 12.09 14.83
C ARG A 27 -3.47 12.01 13.56
N PHE A 28 -2.86 11.65 12.43
CA PHE A 28 -3.58 11.48 11.18
C PHE A 28 -4.62 10.36 11.30
N ILE A 29 -4.26 9.20 11.85
CA ILE A 29 -5.16 8.06 12.07
C ILE A 29 -6.35 8.46 12.95
N SER A 30 -6.09 9.22 14.02
CA SER A 30 -7.15 9.75 14.90
C SER A 30 -8.09 10.71 14.15
N ASN A 31 -7.53 11.58 13.29
CA ASN A 31 -8.31 12.56 12.52
C ASN A 31 -9.23 11.92 11.48
N ILE A 32 -8.86 10.78 10.89
CA ILE A 32 -9.73 10.03 9.98
C ILE A 32 -10.76 9.16 10.73
N GLY A 33 -10.71 9.16 12.06
CA GLY A 33 -11.70 8.52 12.91
C GLY A 33 -11.66 6.99 12.89
N LEU A 34 -10.46 6.38 12.78
CA LEU A 34 -10.29 4.94 12.84
C LEU A 34 -10.78 4.38 14.17
N GLN A 35 -11.65 3.38 14.14
CA GLN A 35 -12.16 2.69 15.33
C GLN A 35 -11.40 1.38 15.57
N ARG A 36 -11.44 0.89 16.81
CA ARG A 36 -10.68 -0.28 17.25
C ARG A 36 -10.90 -1.55 16.40
N ASN A 37 -12.07 -1.70 15.81
CA ASN A 37 -12.45 -2.90 15.05
C ASN A 37 -12.43 -2.67 13.53
N GLU A 38 -11.93 -1.54 13.08
CA GLU A 38 -11.80 -1.20 11.66
C GLU A 38 -10.38 -1.48 11.18
N TYR A 39 -10.28 -1.84 9.91
CA TYR A 39 -8.99 -1.92 9.22
C TYR A 39 -8.52 -0.53 8.77
N LEU A 40 -7.22 -0.30 8.84
CA LEU A 40 -6.56 0.84 8.20
C LEU A 40 -5.93 0.40 6.88
N ILE A 41 -6.44 0.90 5.76
CA ILE A 41 -5.98 0.51 4.42
C ILE A 41 -5.41 1.72 3.69
N GLY A 42 -4.11 1.63 3.35
CA GLY A 42 -3.43 2.65 2.59
C GLY A 42 -3.40 2.32 1.09
N VAL A 43 -3.53 3.35 0.25
CA VAL A 43 -3.46 3.22 -1.21
C VAL A 43 -2.56 4.30 -1.80
N HIS A 44 -1.69 3.89 -2.74
CA HIS A 44 -0.90 4.79 -3.56
C HIS A 44 -1.15 4.52 -5.04
N ALA A 45 -1.95 5.37 -5.66
CA ALA A 45 -2.35 5.23 -7.07
C ALA A 45 -1.37 5.89 -8.06
N GLY A 46 -0.43 6.72 -7.56
CA GLY A 46 0.58 7.37 -8.38
C GLY A 46 1.67 6.40 -8.87
N ALA A 47 2.38 6.79 -9.92
CA ALA A 47 3.65 6.20 -10.33
C ALA A 47 4.40 7.18 -11.24
N GLY A 48 5.74 7.17 -11.19
CA GLY A 48 6.57 8.05 -12.02
C GLY A 48 6.42 7.78 -13.51
N LYS A 49 6.17 6.53 -13.91
CA LYS A 49 5.90 6.14 -15.31
C LYS A 49 4.41 5.88 -15.50
N ILE A 50 3.82 6.44 -16.55
CA ILE A 50 2.40 6.25 -16.90
C ILE A 50 2.09 4.77 -17.13
N SER A 51 3.01 4.02 -17.76
CA SER A 51 2.86 2.58 -18.00
C SER A 51 2.75 1.72 -16.73
N ASN A 52 3.15 2.28 -15.58
CA ASN A 52 3.06 1.63 -14.28
C ASN A 52 1.84 2.11 -13.46
N ARG A 53 0.97 2.94 -14.05
CA ARG A 53 -0.24 3.45 -13.38
C ARG A 53 -1.43 2.58 -13.71
N TRP A 54 -1.92 1.84 -12.74
CA TRP A 54 -3.21 1.15 -12.86
C TRP A 54 -4.35 2.17 -12.87
N SER A 55 -5.41 1.88 -13.63
CA SER A 55 -6.55 2.81 -13.82
C SER A 55 -7.10 3.34 -12.49
N LEU A 56 -7.29 4.66 -12.41
CA LEU A 56 -7.87 5.32 -11.22
C LEU A 56 -9.30 4.85 -10.95
N ILE A 57 -10.06 4.53 -12.00
CA ILE A 57 -11.41 3.96 -11.89
C ILE A 57 -11.33 2.58 -11.23
N LYS A 58 -10.31 1.77 -11.54
CA LYS A 58 -10.13 0.46 -10.92
C LYS A 58 -9.71 0.58 -9.47
N TYR A 59 -8.84 1.55 -9.13
CA TYR A 59 -8.54 1.86 -7.72
C TYR A 59 -9.78 2.26 -6.94
N LYS A 60 -10.56 3.20 -7.50
CA LYS A 60 -11.84 3.63 -6.90
C LYS A 60 -12.76 2.43 -6.67
N THR A 61 -12.98 1.59 -7.67
CA THR A 61 -13.83 0.39 -7.58
C THR A 61 -13.30 -0.62 -6.57
N LEU A 62 -11.97 -0.81 -6.47
CA LEU A 62 -11.34 -1.67 -5.47
C LEU A 62 -11.60 -1.15 -4.05
N ILE A 63 -11.43 0.15 -3.82
CA ILE A 63 -11.67 0.80 -2.53
C ILE A 63 -13.13 0.63 -2.11
N GLU A 64 -14.08 0.86 -3.01
CA GLU A 64 -15.51 0.66 -2.75
C GLU A 64 -15.83 -0.80 -2.41
N LYS A 65 -15.23 -1.75 -3.16
CA LYS A 65 -15.42 -3.17 -2.93
C LYS A 65 -14.87 -3.61 -1.57
N LEU A 66 -13.69 -3.10 -1.18
CA LEU A 66 -13.11 -3.34 0.13
C LEU A 66 -13.96 -2.70 1.24
N ASN A 67 -14.44 -1.48 1.05
CA ASN A 67 -15.30 -0.79 2.02
C ASN A 67 -16.65 -1.50 2.23
N LYS A 68 -17.18 -2.13 1.19
CA LYS A 68 -18.43 -2.92 1.28
C LYS A 68 -18.22 -4.24 2.05
N GLU A 69 -17.06 -4.88 1.90
CA GLU A 69 -16.77 -6.18 2.50
C GLU A 69 -16.23 -6.06 3.93
N TYR A 70 -15.51 -4.97 4.23
CA TYR A 70 -14.80 -4.77 5.49
C TYR A 70 -15.16 -3.43 6.14
N SER A 71 -15.27 -3.42 7.47
CA SER A 71 -15.24 -2.15 8.21
C SER A 71 -13.82 -1.60 8.17
N ALA A 72 -13.60 -0.54 7.41
CA ALA A 72 -12.27 -0.02 7.15
C ALA A 72 -12.26 1.50 6.98
N LYS A 73 -11.14 2.12 7.36
CA LYS A 73 -10.77 3.48 6.99
C LYS A 73 -9.68 3.41 5.92
N PHE A 74 -9.82 4.27 4.94
CA PHE A 74 -8.88 4.35 3.82
C PHE A 74 -8.11 5.65 3.84
N TYR A 75 -6.88 5.61 3.35
CA TYR A 75 -6.12 6.81 3.06
C TYR A 75 -5.37 6.69 1.74
N LEU A 76 -5.18 7.83 1.08
CA LEU A 76 -4.37 7.96 -0.11
C LEU A 76 -3.04 8.62 0.25
N THR A 77 -1.95 8.06 -0.26
CA THR A 77 -0.64 8.72 -0.28
C THR A 77 -0.35 9.29 -1.65
N GLY A 78 0.44 10.35 -1.71
CA GLY A 78 0.86 10.96 -2.97
C GLY A 78 1.83 12.12 -2.73
N SER A 79 2.56 12.47 -3.77
CA SER A 79 3.36 13.70 -3.87
C SER A 79 2.50 14.84 -4.43
N LYS A 80 3.11 16.03 -4.59
CA LYS A 80 2.46 17.12 -5.32
C LYS A 80 2.13 16.77 -6.78
N ALA A 81 2.94 15.87 -7.38
CA ALA A 81 2.74 15.43 -8.76
C ALA A 81 1.54 14.48 -8.91
N ASP A 82 1.11 13.82 -7.82
CA ASP A 82 -0.01 12.88 -7.82
C ASP A 82 -1.34 13.54 -7.41
N LYS A 83 -1.38 14.88 -7.37
CA LYS A 83 -2.55 15.65 -6.90
C LYS A 83 -3.82 15.32 -7.67
N ASP A 84 -3.72 15.19 -8.99
CA ASP A 84 -4.88 14.97 -9.85
C ASP A 84 -5.43 13.54 -9.65
N GLU A 85 -4.55 12.53 -9.55
CA GLU A 85 -4.90 11.15 -9.27
C GLU A 85 -5.60 11.00 -7.91
N VAL A 86 -5.02 11.61 -6.89
CA VAL A 86 -5.58 11.61 -5.53
C VAL A 86 -6.93 12.30 -5.48
N SER A 87 -7.04 13.49 -6.10
CA SER A 87 -8.28 14.26 -6.15
C SER A 87 -9.37 13.51 -6.91
N PHE A 88 -9.02 12.87 -8.02
CA PHE A 88 -9.96 12.06 -8.80
C PHE A 88 -10.58 10.97 -7.93
N ILE A 89 -9.75 10.14 -7.26
CA ILE A 89 -10.26 9.04 -6.43
C ILE A 89 -11.10 9.61 -5.27
N ALA A 90 -10.61 10.63 -4.56
CA ALA A 90 -11.29 11.18 -3.39
C ALA A 90 -12.67 11.77 -3.71
N HIS A 91 -12.82 12.43 -4.87
CA HIS A 91 -14.10 13.01 -5.27
C HIS A 91 -15.10 12.00 -5.86
N GLN A 92 -14.64 10.84 -6.28
CA GLN A 92 -15.50 9.81 -6.88
C GLN A 92 -16.06 8.81 -5.85
N LEU A 93 -15.56 8.84 -4.61
CA LEU A 93 -16.07 8.01 -3.51
C LEU A 93 -17.25 8.71 -2.83
N ASP A 94 -18.22 7.93 -2.37
CA ASP A 94 -19.38 8.39 -1.60
C ASP A 94 -19.15 8.46 -0.09
N PHE A 95 -17.92 8.20 0.35
CA PHE A 95 -17.46 8.28 1.72
C PHE A 95 -16.11 9.01 1.83
N THR A 96 -15.81 9.52 3.03
CA THR A 96 -14.58 10.26 3.27
C THR A 96 -13.37 9.34 3.30
N ILE A 97 -12.32 9.72 2.57
CA ILE A 97 -11.01 9.07 2.55
C ILE A 97 -9.94 10.03 3.10
N GLY A 98 -9.00 9.52 3.88
CA GLY A 98 -7.88 10.30 4.40
C GLY A 98 -6.90 10.68 3.29
N LEU A 99 -6.35 11.90 3.33
CA LEU A 99 -5.35 12.38 2.35
C LEU A 99 -4.02 12.62 3.06
N PHE A 100 -3.04 11.76 2.85
CA PHE A 100 -1.69 11.85 3.42
C PHE A 100 -0.69 12.23 2.33
N ILE A 101 -0.79 13.49 1.88
CA ILE A 101 -0.18 13.99 0.66
C ILE A 101 1.03 14.85 0.98
N ASN A 102 2.06 14.76 0.13
CA ASN A 102 3.28 15.57 0.20
C ASN A 102 3.97 15.51 1.57
N GLN A 103 4.00 14.30 2.14
CA GLN A 103 4.71 14.03 3.39
C GLN A 103 6.11 13.47 3.11
N GLU A 104 7.01 13.67 4.07
CA GLU A 104 8.34 13.09 4.05
C GLU A 104 8.29 11.56 4.17
N ILE A 105 9.24 10.88 3.54
CA ILE A 105 9.25 9.40 3.48
C ILE A 105 9.21 8.74 4.86
N PRO A 106 9.94 9.21 5.91
CA PRO A 106 9.83 8.62 7.24
C PRO A 106 8.41 8.68 7.82
N ARG A 107 7.67 9.78 7.60
CA ARG A 107 6.26 9.90 8.04
C ARG A 107 5.34 8.95 7.27
N VAL A 108 5.58 8.82 5.95
CA VAL A 108 4.82 7.86 5.12
C VAL A 108 5.08 6.44 5.59
N ALA A 109 6.34 6.09 5.87
CA ALA A 109 6.72 4.78 6.40
C ALA A 109 6.07 4.51 7.76
N ALA A 110 6.06 5.49 8.68
CA ALA A 110 5.45 5.38 9.99
C ALA A 110 3.93 5.16 9.91
N LEU A 111 3.24 5.79 8.94
CA LEU A 111 1.81 5.56 8.71
C LEU A 111 1.56 4.19 8.10
N ILE A 112 2.34 3.79 7.09
CA ILE A 112 2.24 2.47 6.46
C ILE A 112 2.47 1.37 7.51
N ALA A 113 3.48 1.51 8.38
CA ALA A 113 3.79 0.53 9.42
C ALA A 113 2.64 0.28 10.41
N GLN A 114 1.67 1.19 10.50
CA GLN A 114 0.48 1.06 11.36
C GLN A 114 -0.76 0.58 10.57
N SER A 115 -0.61 0.30 9.28
CA SER A 115 -1.72 -0.11 8.42
C SER A 115 -1.87 -1.63 8.38
N ASP A 116 -3.10 -2.10 8.22
CA ASP A 116 -3.43 -3.52 8.07
C ASP A 116 -3.19 -4.01 6.64
N LEU A 117 -3.20 -3.09 5.66
CA LEU A 117 -2.94 -3.38 4.26
C LEU A 117 -2.45 -2.12 3.54
N PHE A 118 -1.49 -2.29 2.64
CA PHE A 118 -1.07 -1.25 1.72
C PHE A 118 -1.13 -1.73 0.26
N ILE A 119 -1.70 -0.91 -0.62
CA ILE A 119 -1.89 -1.25 -2.04
C ILE A 119 -1.21 -0.17 -2.88
N SER A 120 -0.36 -0.57 -3.83
CA SER A 120 0.35 0.39 -4.69
C SER A 120 0.65 -0.15 -6.06
N ASN A 121 0.94 0.75 -6.98
CA ASN A 121 1.64 0.44 -8.22
C ASN A 121 3.12 0.09 -7.94
N ASP A 122 3.82 -0.36 -8.99
CA ASP A 122 5.28 -0.42 -9.04
C ASP A 122 5.89 0.99 -9.03
N THR A 123 6.30 1.45 -7.85
CA THR A 123 6.76 2.81 -7.57
C THR A 123 7.65 2.87 -6.33
N GLY A 124 8.32 4.00 -6.09
CA GLY A 124 9.18 4.19 -4.91
C GLY A 124 8.47 3.91 -3.57
N ILE A 125 7.20 4.29 -3.44
CA ILE A 125 6.41 4.04 -2.22
C ILE A 125 6.12 2.55 -2.00
N MET A 126 6.05 1.75 -3.06
CA MET A 126 6.00 0.29 -2.95
C MET A 126 7.20 -0.25 -2.15
N HIS A 127 8.40 0.26 -2.42
CA HIS A 127 9.61 -0.15 -1.70
C HIS A 127 9.60 0.34 -0.25
N VAL A 128 9.10 1.55 0.02
CA VAL A 128 8.90 2.04 1.39
C VAL A 128 7.97 1.11 2.16
N ALA A 129 6.83 0.73 1.59
CA ALA A 129 5.92 -0.24 2.20
C ALA A 129 6.58 -1.63 2.37
N GLY A 130 7.45 -2.00 1.44
CA GLY A 130 8.23 -3.24 1.49
C GLY A 130 9.19 -3.34 2.68
N THR A 131 9.62 -2.20 3.24
CA THR A 131 10.51 -2.17 4.42
C THR A 131 9.76 -2.32 5.75
N THR A 132 8.45 -2.19 5.75
CA THR A 132 7.58 -2.36 6.93
C THR A 132 7.04 -3.80 7.00
N ASP A 133 6.49 -4.19 8.14
CA ASP A 133 5.83 -5.49 8.29
C ASP A 133 4.36 -5.48 7.80
N THR A 134 3.88 -4.36 7.27
CA THR A 134 2.52 -4.20 6.74
C THR A 134 2.25 -5.14 5.58
N PRO A 135 1.15 -5.89 5.57
CA PRO A 135 0.69 -6.64 4.41
C PRO A 135 0.56 -5.74 3.18
N GLN A 136 1.02 -6.22 2.02
CA GLN A 136 1.11 -5.38 0.83
C GLN A 136 0.68 -6.11 -0.43
N VAL A 137 -0.07 -5.41 -1.29
CA VAL A 137 -0.35 -5.83 -2.67
C VAL A 137 0.24 -4.80 -3.63
N SER A 138 1.08 -5.28 -4.55
CA SER A 138 1.74 -4.45 -5.55
C SER A 138 1.28 -4.82 -6.97
N VAL A 139 0.87 -3.82 -7.74
CA VAL A 139 0.32 -3.98 -9.10
C VAL A 139 1.41 -3.63 -10.11
N PHE A 140 1.74 -4.59 -10.99
CA PHE A 140 2.80 -4.48 -11.97
C PHE A 140 2.28 -4.52 -13.40
N GLY A 141 2.81 -3.65 -14.24
CA GLY A 141 2.64 -3.66 -15.70
C GLY A 141 3.89 -4.21 -16.40
N PRO A 142 4.62 -3.37 -17.15
CA PRO A 142 5.74 -3.81 -17.98
C PRO A 142 6.96 -4.28 -17.17
N THR A 143 7.08 -3.86 -15.91
CA THR A 143 8.23 -4.19 -15.05
C THR A 143 8.12 -5.64 -14.56
N ASN A 144 9.24 -6.36 -14.56
CA ASN A 144 9.29 -7.73 -14.04
C ASN A 144 9.30 -7.73 -12.50
N PRO A 145 8.24 -8.23 -11.83
CA PRO A 145 8.13 -8.19 -10.37
C PRO A 145 9.17 -9.05 -9.65
N PHE A 146 9.71 -10.10 -10.29
CA PHE A 146 10.75 -10.93 -9.68
C PHE A 146 12.06 -10.18 -9.39
N TYR A 147 12.26 -9.02 -10.01
CA TYR A 147 13.43 -8.16 -9.75
C TYR A 147 13.11 -7.00 -8.81
N TRP A 148 11.84 -6.60 -8.70
CA TRP A 148 11.48 -5.34 -8.08
C TRP A 148 10.46 -5.45 -6.94
N ALA A 149 9.64 -6.53 -6.90
CA ALA A 149 8.67 -6.67 -5.84
C ALA A 149 9.34 -6.86 -4.46
N PRO A 150 8.80 -6.24 -3.41
CA PRO A 150 9.26 -6.49 -2.05
C PRO A 150 9.17 -7.98 -1.67
N ILE A 151 10.13 -8.44 -0.88
CA ILE A 151 10.24 -9.85 -0.46
C ILE A 151 9.59 -9.99 0.93
N GLY A 152 8.70 -10.96 1.06
CA GLY A 152 8.04 -11.28 2.33
C GLY A 152 6.82 -12.17 2.13
N SER A 153 6.45 -12.96 3.13
CA SER A 153 5.27 -13.83 3.07
C SER A 153 3.95 -13.08 3.00
N ASN A 154 3.95 -11.81 3.44
CA ASN A 154 2.82 -10.88 3.39
C ASN A 154 2.99 -9.79 2.31
N LYS A 155 3.94 -9.96 1.37
CA LYS A 155 4.18 -9.07 0.24
C LYS A 155 3.77 -9.78 -1.04
N LEU A 156 2.56 -9.48 -1.51
CA LEU A 156 2.02 -10.09 -2.72
C LEU A 156 2.12 -9.11 -3.89
N PHE A 157 2.28 -9.64 -5.08
CA PHE A 157 2.21 -8.86 -6.30
C PHE A 157 1.35 -9.53 -7.35
N ILE A 158 0.87 -8.75 -8.29
CA ILE A 158 0.18 -9.24 -9.48
C ILE A 158 0.72 -8.58 -10.74
N ARG A 159 0.93 -9.37 -11.77
CA ARG A 159 1.24 -8.98 -13.15
C ARG A 159 0.58 -9.95 -14.11
N LYS A 160 -0.10 -9.44 -15.13
CA LYS A 160 -0.70 -10.28 -16.18
C LYS A 160 0.05 -10.15 -17.52
N SER A 161 0.32 -8.93 -17.93
CA SER A 161 0.98 -8.60 -19.19
C SER A 161 1.82 -7.33 -19.00
N ASP A 162 2.32 -6.76 -20.10
CA ASP A 162 2.97 -5.46 -20.12
C ASP A 162 1.96 -4.31 -19.96
N LEU A 163 0.68 -4.57 -20.17
CA LEU A 163 -0.39 -3.60 -19.93
C LEU A 163 -0.95 -3.79 -18.52
N ILE A 164 -0.65 -2.86 -17.64
CA ILE A 164 -1.10 -2.91 -16.24
C ILE A 164 -2.63 -2.96 -16.13
N ASP A 165 -3.34 -2.39 -17.10
CA ASP A 165 -4.80 -2.38 -17.14
C ASP A 165 -5.44 -3.72 -17.57
N ASP A 166 -4.67 -4.74 -17.94
CA ASP A 166 -5.18 -6.12 -18.09
C ASP A 166 -5.51 -6.75 -16.73
N ILE A 167 -5.02 -6.16 -15.63
CA ILE A 167 -5.33 -6.60 -14.28
C ILE A 167 -6.73 -6.11 -13.91
N ALA A 168 -7.62 -7.07 -13.61
CA ALA A 168 -8.97 -6.75 -13.17
C ALA A 168 -9.00 -6.37 -11.68
N VAL A 169 -10.04 -5.66 -11.27
CA VAL A 169 -10.27 -5.31 -9.85
C VAL A 169 -10.35 -6.55 -8.97
N ASP A 170 -11.02 -7.59 -9.45
CA ASP A 170 -11.21 -8.84 -8.71
C ASP A 170 -9.91 -9.59 -8.46
N ASP A 171 -8.94 -9.50 -9.38
CA ASP A 171 -7.63 -10.09 -9.20
C ASP A 171 -6.89 -9.48 -8.00
N VAL A 172 -6.92 -8.14 -7.88
CA VAL A 172 -6.29 -7.41 -6.78
C VAL A 172 -7.08 -7.62 -5.48
N PHE A 173 -8.41 -7.61 -5.55
CA PHE A 173 -9.29 -7.81 -4.41
C PHE A 173 -9.06 -9.18 -3.73
N VAL A 174 -8.87 -10.25 -4.50
CA VAL A 174 -8.59 -11.58 -3.96
C VAL A 174 -7.30 -11.60 -3.14
N LEU A 175 -6.24 -10.92 -3.62
CA LEU A 175 -4.98 -10.80 -2.87
C LEU A 175 -5.14 -9.97 -1.59
N CYS A 176 -5.89 -8.87 -1.65
CA CYS A 176 -6.22 -8.07 -0.47
C CYS A 176 -6.95 -8.90 0.58
N LYS A 177 -7.97 -9.64 0.16
CA LYS A 177 -8.74 -10.54 1.03
C LYS A 177 -7.86 -11.61 1.68
N GLN A 178 -6.97 -12.23 0.92
CA GLN A 178 -6.03 -13.22 1.43
C GLN A 178 -5.18 -12.66 2.58
N LEU A 179 -4.64 -11.44 2.41
CA LEU A 179 -3.79 -10.80 3.42
C LEU A 179 -4.58 -10.37 4.65
N LEU A 180 -5.74 -9.74 4.50
CA LEU A 180 -6.58 -9.30 5.61
C LEU A 180 -7.08 -10.48 6.47
N LEU A 181 -7.40 -11.62 5.86
CA LEU A 181 -7.80 -12.83 6.59
C LEU A 181 -6.63 -13.45 7.36
N SER A 182 -5.42 -13.40 6.82
CA SER A 182 -4.21 -13.92 7.47
C SER A 182 -3.83 -13.10 8.70
N ALA A 183 -3.96 -11.77 8.64
CA ALA A 183 -3.68 -10.87 9.74
C ALA A 183 -4.58 -11.13 10.97
N LYS A 184 -5.88 -11.37 10.73
CA LYS A 184 -6.82 -11.73 11.84
C LYS A 184 -6.46 -13.02 12.57
N ARG A 185 -5.95 -14.03 11.87
CA ARG A 185 -5.57 -15.31 12.50
C ARG A 185 -4.36 -15.16 13.43
N SER A 186 -3.43 -14.28 13.10
CA SER A 186 -2.25 -14.01 13.91
C SER A 186 -2.57 -13.25 15.19
N SER A 187 -3.60 -12.41 15.19
CA SER A 187 -4.04 -11.65 16.38
C SER A 187 -4.90 -12.42 17.36
N VAL A 188 -5.46 -13.58 16.96
CA VAL A 188 -6.29 -14.45 17.83
C VAL A 188 -5.46 -15.53 18.54
N SER A 189 -4.23 -15.77 18.08
CA SER A 189 -3.32 -16.80 18.62
C SER A 189 -2.20 -16.24 19.50
N ALA A 190 -2.21 -14.95 19.84
CA ALA A 190 -1.30 -14.26 20.76
C ALA A 190 -2.06 -13.77 21.99
#